data_4528d9f68f9a8fcd66aec873c6c9c74c
#
_entry.id   4528d9f68f9a8fcd66aec873c6c9c74c
#
_cell.length_a   1.000
_cell.length_b   1.000
_cell.length_c   1.000
_cell.angle_alpha   90.00
_cell.angle_beta   90.00
_cell.angle_gamma   90.00
#
_symmetry.space_group_name_H-M   'P 1'
#
loop_
_entity.id
_entity.type
_entity.pdbx_description
1 polymer ?
#
loop_
_entity_poly.entity_id
_entity_poly.type
_entity_poly.pdbx_seq_one_letter_code
_entity_poly.pdbx_strand_id
1 'polypeptide(L)'
;MLFVSIGIDCDVANFLNKYNLRKVSLPFDWNVSYTGVSQCIENNFKNFTNPLSSERINGDDVYFHHDFLEASMTQVDRDKYQRRCERLLNLFETAEKTGEYVLFIRKGHLCYHHEEQNGKYKDITDDTEDAKQLDKVMRSKYPLLKYKIIVLLGCTTCFTKDTVCPNDDTHTIDVYNNVSCSKFEERLLNIVITEIREHS
;
A
#
# COMPACT_ATOMS: atom_id res chain seq x y z
N MET A 1 13.87 7.08 7.33
CA MET A 1 12.44 6.90 6.95
C MET A 1 12.31 5.80 5.92
N LEU A 2 11.33 4.93 6.06
CA LEU A 2 10.97 3.84 5.15
C LEU A 2 9.66 4.17 4.43
N PHE A 3 9.63 4.04 3.11
CA PHE A 3 8.44 4.23 2.28
C PHE A 3 7.89 2.88 1.84
N VAL A 4 6.59 2.68 2.03
CA VAL A 4 5.91 1.42 1.73
C VAL A 4 4.69 1.70 0.84
N SER A 5 4.74 1.22 -0.40
CA SER A 5 3.56 1.20 -1.27
C SER A 5 2.57 0.14 -0.78
N ILE A 6 1.30 0.52 -0.62
CA ILE A 6 0.22 -0.37 -0.19
C ILE A 6 -0.99 -0.33 -1.16
N GLY A 7 -0.74 -0.11 -2.42
CA GLY A 7 -1.75 -0.12 -3.49
C GLY A 7 -2.18 1.30 -3.91
N ILE A 8 -3.22 1.42 -4.72
CA ILE A 8 -3.98 0.27 -5.28
C ILE A 8 -3.18 -0.50 -6.35
N ASP A 9 -2.27 0.15 -7.05
CA ASP A 9 -1.52 -0.35 -8.19
C ASP A 9 -0.02 0.00 -8.09
N CYS A 10 0.70 -0.10 -9.21
CA CYS A 10 2.14 0.13 -9.28
C CYS A 10 2.55 1.62 -9.30
N ASP A 11 1.63 2.59 -9.34
CA ASP A 11 1.98 4.01 -9.51
C ASP A 11 2.78 4.55 -8.32
N VAL A 12 2.41 4.16 -7.10
CA VAL A 12 3.19 4.53 -5.90
C VAL A 12 4.60 3.93 -5.95
N ALA A 13 4.73 2.67 -6.32
CA ALA A 13 6.03 2.02 -6.44
C ALA A 13 6.89 2.65 -7.55
N ASN A 14 6.28 3.01 -8.69
CA ASN A 14 6.93 3.74 -9.77
C ASN A 14 7.41 5.12 -9.32
N PHE A 15 6.55 5.86 -8.61
CA PHE A 15 6.91 7.14 -8.00
C PHE A 15 8.11 7.00 -7.07
N LEU A 16 8.04 6.09 -6.11
CA LEU A 16 9.13 5.86 -5.15
C LEU A 16 10.45 5.47 -5.84
N ASN A 17 10.37 4.69 -6.93
CA ASN A 17 11.54 4.34 -7.72
C ASN A 17 12.11 5.54 -8.48
N LYS A 18 11.26 6.34 -9.11
CA LYS A 18 11.65 7.55 -9.88
C LYS A 18 12.41 8.56 -9.02
N TYR A 19 11.98 8.74 -7.77
CA TYR A 19 12.61 9.69 -6.84
C TYR A 19 13.66 9.07 -5.91
N ASN A 20 14.11 7.84 -6.19
CA ASN A 20 15.12 7.11 -5.40
C ASN A 20 14.74 6.92 -3.92
N LEU A 21 13.45 6.85 -3.62
CA LEU A 21 12.91 6.65 -2.27
C LEU A 21 12.69 5.15 -1.97
N ARG A 22 12.58 4.33 -3.01
CA ARG A 22 12.40 2.88 -2.88
C ARG A 22 13.73 2.19 -2.68
N LYS A 23 13.99 1.71 -1.47
CA LYS A 23 15.22 0.98 -1.13
C LYS A 23 15.23 -0.46 -1.65
N VAL A 24 14.07 -1.11 -1.67
CA VAL A 24 13.91 -2.53 -2.03
C VAL A 24 12.53 -2.80 -2.64
N SER A 25 12.38 -3.94 -3.33
CA SER A 25 11.06 -4.36 -3.83
C SER A 25 10.26 -5.03 -2.72
N LEU A 26 8.99 -4.63 -2.60
CA LEU A 26 8.04 -5.07 -1.59
C LEU A 26 6.85 -5.81 -2.23
N PRO A 27 6.01 -6.53 -1.42
CA PRO A 27 4.95 -7.39 -1.96
C PRO A 27 3.91 -6.64 -2.79
N PHE A 28 3.56 -5.41 -2.42
CA PHE A 28 2.48 -4.65 -3.06
C PHE A 28 2.94 -3.71 -4.18
N ASP A 29 4.22 -3.74 -4.58
CA ASP A 29 4.76 -2.82 -5.58
C ASP A 29 4.20 -3.03 -7.00
N TRP A 30 3.86 -4.28 -7.36
CA TRP A 30 3.59 -4.68 -8.73
C TRP A 30 2.31 -5.49 -8.90
N ASN A 31 1.37 -5.30 -8.01
CA ASN A 31 0.05 -5.92 -8.07
C ASN A 31 -1.03 -4.89 -7.81
N VAL A 32 -2.27 -5.29 -7.99
CA VAL A 32 -3.43 -4.47 -7.63
C VAL A 32 -3.96 -4.98 -6.30
N SER A 33 -3.86 -4.15 -5.27
CA SER A 33 -4.29 -4.50 -3.91
C SER A 33 -5.56 -3.73 -3.59
N TYR A 34 -6.71 -4.38 -3.74
CA TYR A 34 -7.99 -3.74 -3.45
C TYR A 34 -8.16 -3.48 -1.95
N THR A 35 -8.49 -4.51 -1.19
CA THR A 35 -8.78 -4.39 0.24
C THR A 35 -7.88 -5.25 1.14
N GLY A 36 -7.16 -6.18 0.59
CA GLY A 36 -6.50 -7.27 1.34
C GLY A 36 -5.16 -6.94 2.00
N VAL A 37 -4.68 -5.69 1.95
CA VAL A 37 -3.34 -5.34 2.48
C VAL A 37 -3.23 -5.64 3.97
N SER A 38 -4.22 -5.20 4.76
CA SER A 38 -4.25 -5.44 6.21
C SER A 38 -4.28 -6.94 6.52
N GLN A 39 -5.11 -7.69 5.82
CA GLN A 39 -5.25 -9.15 5.97
C GLN A 39 -3.93 -9.87 5.66
N CYS A 40 -3.26 -9.50 4.57
CA CYS A 40 -1.96 -10.07 4.22
C CYS A 40 -0.91 -9.85 5.32
N ILE A 41 -0.86 -8.65 5.89
CA ILE A 41 0.07 -8.33 6.98
C ILE A 41 -0.33 -9.05 8.27
N GLU A 42 -1.63 -9.09 8.59
CA GLU A 42 -2.16 -9.76 9.78
C GLU A 42 -1.79 -11.24 9.81
N ASN A 43 -1.98 -11.93 8.68
CA ASN A 43 -1.71 -13.36 8.56
C ASN A 43 -0.25 -13.70 8.17
N ASN A 44 0.67 -12.72 8.21
CA ASN A 44 2.09 -12.86 7.81
C ASN A 44 2.26 -13.34 6.36
N PHE A 45 1.41 -12.89 5.45
CA PHE A 45 1.41 -13.27 4.06
C PHE A 45 1.22 -14.79 3.81
N LYS A 46 0.63 -15.50 4.76
CA LYS A 46 0.30 -16.91 4.59
C LYS A 46 -0.62 -17.05 3.38
N ASN A 47 -0.24 -17.90 2.45
CA ASN A 47 -0.98 -18.10 1.20
C ASN A 47 -1.02 -16.89 0.24
N PHE A 48 -0.16 -15.90 0.41
CA PHE A 48 -0.12 -14.72 -0.46
C PHE A 48 -0.05 -15.08 -1.94
N THR A 49 0.64 -16.14 -2.28
CA THR A 49 0.82 -16.62 -3.65
C THR A 49 0.20 -18.00 -3.91
N ASN A 50 -0.58 -18.55 -2.96
CA ASN A 50 -1.15 -19.89 -3.10
C ASN A 50 -2.38 -20.08 -2.17
N PRO A 51 -3.56 -20.51 -2.68
CA PRO A 51 -3.80 -20.68 -4.12
C PRO A 51 -4.15 -19.35 -4.81
N LEU A 52 -3.83 -19.24 -6.10
CA LEU A 52 -4.38 -18.21 -6.95
C LEU A 52 -5.58 -18.76 -7.71
N SER A 53 -6.58 -17.89 -7.95
CA SER A 53 -7.64 -18.15 -8.91
C SER A 53 -7.08 -18.19 -10.35
N SER A 54 -7.88 -18.70 -11.30
CA SER A 54 -7.56 -18.61 -12.74
C SER A 54 -7.37 -17.18 -13.22
N GLU A 55 -7.89 -16.20 -12.48
CA GLU A 55 -7.79 -14.77 -12.75
C GLU A 55 -6.60 -14.13 -12.04
N ARG A 56 -5.72 -14.91 -11.43
CA ARG A 56 -4.52 -14.45 -10.73
C ARG A 56 -4.82 -13.59 -9.48
N ILE A 57 -5.93 -13.84 -8.82
CA ILE A 57 -6.32 -13.19 -7.58
C ILE A 57 -6.13 -14.17 -6.43
N ASN A 58 -5.50 -13.73 -5.33
CA ASN A 58 -5.39 -14.54 -4.12
C ASN A 58 -6.63 -14.42 -3.22
N GLY A 59 -6.63 -15.18 -2.12
CA GLY A 59 -7.74 -15.17 -1.17
C GLY A 59 -7.96 -13.84 -0.42
N ASP A 60 -6.98 -12.94 -0.49
CA ASP A 60 -7.00 -11.62 0.15
C ASP A 60 -7.25 -10.49 -0.89
N ASP A 61 -7.85 -10.81 -2.04
CA ASP A 61 -8.17 -9.85 -3.11
C ASP A 61 -6.97 -9.06 -3.68
N VAL A 62 -5.79 -9.67 -3.70
CA VAL A 62 -4.62 -9.12 -4.38
C VAL A 62 -4.55 -9.73 -5.78
N TYR A 63 -4.59 -8.87 -6.80
CA TYR A 63 -4.51 -9.25 -8.21
C TYR A 63 -3.10 -9.04 -8.74
N PHE A 64 -2.48 -10.10 -9.25
CA PHE A 64 -1.12 -10.10 -9.78
C PHE A 64 -1.12 -9.71 -11.26
N HIS A 65 -1.28 -8.43 -11.52
CA HIS A 65 -1.46 -7.88 -12.88
C HIS A 65 -0.24 -8.12 -13.79
N HIS A 66 0.96 -7.93 -13.29
CA HIS A 66 2.20 -7.99 -14.09
C HIS A 66 2.89 -9.34 -14.04
N ASP A 67 2.59 -10.15 -13.05
CA ASP A 67 3.22 -11.43 -12.83
C ASP A 67 2.21 -12.56 -13.11
N PHE A 68 2.70 -13.76 -13.44
CA PHE A 68 1.88 -14.97 -13.64
C PHE A 68 0.96 -14.93 -14.88
N LEU A 69 1.52 -14.56 -16.02
CA LEU A 69 0.78 -14.35 -17.27
C LEU A 69 -0.02 -15.58 -17.74
N GLU A 70 0.25 -16.78 -17.25
CA GLU A 70 -0.36 -18.04 -17.69
C GLU A 70 -1.13 -18.77 -16.57
N ALA A 71 -1.60 -18.12 -15.54
CA ALA A 71 -2.28 -18.74 -14.39
C ALA A 71 -1.45 -19.84 -13.66
N SER A 72 -0.26 -20.15 -14.13
CA SER A 72 0.68 -21.07 -13.51
C SER A 72 1.82 -20.29 -12.89
N MET A 73 1.70 -20.00 -11.61
CA MET A 73 2.81 -19.43 -10.87
C MET A 73 3.97 -20.40 -10.84
N THR A 74 5.09 -20.00 -11.43
CA THR A 74 6.32 -20.78 -11.36
C THR A 74 6.88 -20.77 -9.94
N GLN A 75 7.70 -21.74 -9.58
CA GLN A 75 8.36 -21.75 -8.27
C GLN A 75 9.25 -20.51 -8.11
N VAL A 76 9.88 -20.04 -9.17
CA VAL A 76 10.70 -18.80 -9.18
C VAL A 76 9.87 -17.58 -8.79
N ASP A 77 8.64 -17.48 -9.27
CA ASP A 77 7.73 -16.39 -8.92
C ASP A 77 7.27 -16.47 -7.46
N ARG A 78 6.95 -17.68 -6.98
CA ARG A 78 6.60 -17.90 -5.57
C ARG A 78 7.74 -17.47 -4.67
N ASP A 79 8.95 -17.92 -4.96
CA ASP A 79 10.15 -17.57 -4.18
C ASP A 79 10.42 -16.05 -4.21
N LYS A 80 10.19 -15.42 -5.36
CA LYS A 80 10.30 -13.96 -5.50
C LYS A 80 9.35 -13.23 -4.52
N TYR A 81 8.08 -13.63 -4.50
CA TYR A 81 7.10 -13.00 -3.62
C TYR A 81 7.31 -13.37 -2.15
N GLN A 82 7.68 -14.60 -1.86
CA GLN A 82 8.05 -14.99 -0.49
C GLN A 82 9.15 -14.08 0.06
N ARG A 83 10.25 -13.89 -0.69
CA ARG A 83 11.33 -12.97 -0.29
C ARG A 83 10.86 -11.52 -0.12
N ARG A 84 9.90 -11.05 -0.90
CA ARG A 84 9.34 -9.70 -0.76
C ARG A 84 8.50 -9.58 0.52
N CYS A 85 7.69 -10.58 0.83
CA CYS A 85 6.86 -10.64 2.04
C CYS A 85 7.73 -10.70 3.31
N GLU A 86 8.68 -11.63 3.35
CA GLU A 86 9.63 -11.75 4.45
C GLU A 86 10.41 -10.45 4.68
N ARG A 87 10.84 -9.81 3.59
CA ARG A 87 11.54 -8.53 3.67
C ARG A 87 10.67 -7.44 4.28
N LEU A 88 9.40 -7.33 3.90
CA LEU A 88 8.51 -6.33 4.48
C LEU A 88 8.31 -6.55 5.98
N LEU A 89 8.06 -7.79 6.41
CA LEU A 89 7.93 -8.11 7.84
C LEU A 89 9.21 -7.77 8.62
N ASN A 90 10.37 -8.16 8.08
CA ASN A 90 11.68 -7.83 8.69
C ASN A 90 11.94 -6.32 8.74
N LEU A 91 11.47 -5.55 7.74
CA LEU A 91 11.58 -4.09 7.76
C LEU A 91 10.75 -3.47 8.88
N PHE A 92 9.54 -3.97 9.13
CA PHE A 92 8.71 -3.49 10.24
C PHE A 92 9.36 -3.80 11.59
N GLU A 93 9.84 -5.02 11.81
CA GLU A 93 10.55 -5.38 13.03
C GLU A 93 11.81 -4.55 13.25
N THR A 94 12.54 -4.26 12.17
CA THR A 94 13.75 -3.43 12.24
C THR A 94 13.40 -1.98 12.54
N ALA A 95 12.40 -1.43 11.85
CA ALA A 95 11.94 -0.06 12.06
C ALA A 95 11.42 0.15 13.48
N GLU A 96 10.65 -0.81 14.02
CA GLU A 96 10.19 -0.77 15.41
C GLU A 96 11.35 -0.73 16.40
N LYS A 97 12.38 -1.57 16.20
CA LYS A 97 13.58 -1.63 17.08
C LYS A 97 14.46 -0.39 16.98
N THR A 98 14.57 0.19 15.79
CA THR A 98 15.46 1.34 15.53
C THR A 98 14.77 2.69 15.70
N GLY A 99 13.44 2.70 15.82
CA GLY A 99 12.63 3.92 15.80
C GLY A 99 12.55 4.57 14.41
N GLU A 100 12.90 3.82 13.33
CA GLU A 100 12.75 4.33 11.96
C GLU A 100 11.27 4.54 11.64
N TYR A 101 10.96 5.73 11.10
CA TYR A 101 9.59 6.09 10.74
C TYR A 101 9.17 5.44 9.43
N VAL A 102 7.95 4.90 9.40
CA VAL A 102 7.38 4.23 8.22
C VAL A 102 6.26 5.07 7.63
N LEU A 103 6.36 5.38 6.34
CA LEU A 103 5.31 6.04 5.59
C LEU A 103 4.64 5.05 4.65
N PHE A 104 3.42 4.66 4.98
CA PHE A 104 2.55 3.89 4.09
C PHE A 104 1.86 4.82 3.11
N ILE A 105 1.86 4.47 1.83
CA ILE A 105 1.25 5.29 0.78
C ILE A 105 0.27 4.43 -0.02
N ARG A 106 -0.99 4.86 -0.03
CA ARG A 106 -2.06 4.27 -0.81
C ARG A 106 -2.61 5.27 -1.81
N LYS A 107 -2.63 4.87 -3.07
CA LYS A 107 -3.42 5.52 -4.10
C LYS A 107 -4.79 4.86 -4.11
N GLY A 108 -5.83 5.61 -3.80
CA GLY A 108 -7.18 5.06 -3.68
C GLY A 108 -7.90 4.87 -5.01
N HIS A 109 -9.00 4.16 -4.97
CA HIS A 109 -9.77 3.72 -6.12
C HIS A 109 -10.35 4.85 -6.97
N LEU A 110 -10.75 5.95 -6.36
CA LEU A 110 -11.45 7.03 -7.04
C LEU A 110 -10.63 7.71 -8.16
N CYS A 111 -9.35 7.33 -8.30
CA CYS A 111 -8.50 7.77 -9.41
C CYS A 111 -8.61 6.88 -10.66
N TYR A 112 -9.36 5.80 -10.66
CA TYR A 112 -9.37 4.81 -11.75
C TYR A 112 -10.75 4.48 -12.27
N HIS A 113 -10.96 4.82 -13.54
CA HIS A 113 -12.06 4.30 -14.37
C HIS A 113 -11.67 3.00 -15.12
N HIS A 114 -10.46 2.48 -14.94
CA HIS A 114 -9.91 1.42 -15.79
C HIS A 114 -9.90 0.03 -15.15
N GLU A 115 -10.46 -0.11 -13.98
CA GLU A 115 -10.36 -1.36 -13.23
C GLU A 115 -11.51 -2.34 -13.47
N GLU A 116 -12.29 -2.12 -14.52
CA GLU A 116 -13.11 -3.17 -15.13
C GLU A 116 -12.25 -4.26 -15.78
N GLN A 117 -11.13 -4.61 -15.16
CA GLN A 117 -10.34 -5.73 -15.63
C GLN A 117 -11.06 -7.01 -15.22
N ASN A 118 -11.58 -7.69 -16.21
CA ASN A 118 -12.26 -8.99 -16.11
C ASN A 118 -13.66 -8.98 -15.45
N GLY A 119 -14.41 -7.88 -15.50
CA GLY A 119 -15.78 -7.84 -14.99
C GLY A 119 -15.90 -7.99 -13.47
N LYS A 120 -14.80 -7.85 -12.75
CA LYS A 120 -14.75 -7.87 -11.28
C LYS A 120 -14.51 -6.49 -10.70
N TYR A 121 -15.39 -5.58 -11.03
CA TYR A 121 -15.54 -4.40 -10.20
C TYR A 121 -16.11 -4.87 -8.86
N LYS A 122 -15.29 -4.91 -7.83
CA LYS A 122 -15.83 -4.90 -6.48
C LYS A 122 -16.31 -3.48 -6.23
N ASP A 123 -17.52 -3.36 -5.71
CA ASP A 123 -17.97 -2.12 -5.10
C ASP A 123 -16.85 -1.66 -4.17
N ILE A 124 -16.28 -0.52 -4.52
CA ILE A 124 -15.08 -0.05 -3.88
C ILE A 124 -15.44 0.30 -2.47
N THR A 125 -14.95 -0.51 -1.60
CA THR A 125 -14.96 -0.20 -0.19
C THR A 125 -14.21 1.09 0.05
N ASP A 126 -14.61 1.81 1.05
CA ASP A 126 -13.99 3.04 1.45
C ASP A 126 -12.51 2.80 1.78
N ASP A 127 -11.60 3.30 0.94
CA ASP A 127 -10.14 3.23 1.15
C ASP A 127 -9.72 3.75 2.53
N THR A 128 -10.52 4.63 3.12
CA THR A 128 -10.35 5.14 4.48
C THR A 128 -10.59 4.05 5.53
N GLU A 129 -11.62 3.21 5.32
CA GLU A 129 -11.88 2.08 6.22
C GLU A 129 -10.80 1.01 6.12
N ASP A 130 -10.27 0.76 4.91
CA ASP A 130 -9.13 -0.14 4.73
C ASP A 130 -7.87 0.40 5.44
N ALA A 131 -7.64 1.70 5.38
CA ALA A 131 -6.54 2.33 6.11
C ALA A 131 -6.70 2.22 7.62
N LYS A 132 -7.92 2.38 8.14
CA LYS A 132 -8.22 2.17 9.57
C LYS A 132 -8.02 0.71 9.98
N GLN A 133 -8.37 -0.24 9.13
CA GLN A 133 -8.13 -1.65 9.41
C GLN A 133 -6.63 -1.96 9.41
N LEU A 134 -5.88 -1.39 8.48
CA LEU A 134 -4.42 -1.50 8.48
C LEU A 134 -3.82 -0.91 9.77
N ASP A 135 -4.27 0.26 10.20
CA ASP A 135 -3.84 0.88 11.46
C ASP A 135 -4.05 -0.05 12.66
N LYS A 136 -5.23 -0.68 12.77
CA LYS A 136 -5.51 -1.65 13.84
C LYS A 136 -4.53 -2.84 13.82
N VAL A 137 -4.27 -3.40 12.64
CA VAL A 137 -3.34 -4.52 12.48
C VAL A 137 -1.92 -4.11 12.86
N MET A 138 -1.45 -2.95 12.39
CA MET A 138 -0.11 -2.46 12.69
C MET A 138 0.08 -2.20 14.18
N ARG A 139 -0.87 -1.56 14.85
CA ARG A 139 -0.83 -1.35 16.30
C ARG A 139 -0.81 -2.66 17.10
N SER A 140 -1.56 -3.64 16.64
CA SER A 140 -1.59 -4.95 17.29
C SER A 140 -0.29 -5.72 17.14
N LYS A 141 0.32 -5.69 15.95
CA LYS A 141 1.52 -6.49 15.64
C LYS A 141 2.84 -5.78 15.97
N TYR A 142 2.86 -4.46 15.83
CA TYR A 142 4.06 -3.62 15.98
C TYR A 142 3.73 -2.39 16.84
N PRO A 143 3.48 -2.57 18.14
CA PRO A 143 2.95 -1.51 19.00
C PRO A 143 3.89 -0.32 19.22
N LEU A 144 5.19 -0.49 18.97
CA LEU A 144 6.20 0.57 19.10
C LEU A 144 6.62 1.17 17.77
N LEU A 145 6.08 0.67 16.64
CA LEU A 145 6.40 1.16 15.32
C LEU A 145 5.80 2.57 15.12
N LYS A 146 6.63 3.51 14.72
CA LYS A 146 6.19 4.86 14.35
C LYS A 146 5.83 4.89 12.87
N TYR A 147 4.61 5.31 12.54
CA TYR A 147 4.18 5.35 11.14
C TYR A 147 3.07 6.35 10.86
N LYS A 148 2.91 6.66 9.60
CA LYS A 148 1.76 7.36 9.05
C LYS A 148 1.21 6.60 7.85
N ILE A 149 -0.10 6.60 7.68
CA ILE A 149 -0.77 6.08 6.50
C ILE A 149 -1.29 7.27 5.70
N ILE A 150 -0.86 7.40 4.47
CA ILE A 150 -1.32 8.41 3.52
C ILE A 150 -2.24 7.74 2.52
N VAL A 151 -3.45 8.25 2.39
CA VAL A 151 -4.44 7.84 1.40
C VAL A 151 -4.70 9.00 0.45
N LEU A 152 -4.47 8.77 -0.85
CA LEU A 152 -4.76 9.76 -1.89
C LEU A 152 -6.02 9.32 -2.63
N LEU A 153 -7.11 10.07 -2.46
CA LEU A 153 -8.39 9.81 -3.11
C LEU A 153 -8.57 10.69 -4.34
N GLY A 154 -9.16 10.14 -5.38
CA GLY A 154 -9.50 10.87 -6.61
C GLY A 154 -10.75 11.73 -6.47
N CYS A 155 -10.87 12.57 -7.40
CA CYS A 155 -11.77 13.63 -7.75
C CYS A 155 -13.16 13.76 -7.10
N THR A 156 -13.29 14.81 -6.30
CA THR A 156 -14.45 15.69 -6.18
C THR A 156 -13.95 17.14 -6.11
N THR A 157 -14.70 18.15 -5.81
CA THR A 157 -14.47 19.53 -6.21
C THR A 157 -13.34 20.36 -5.56
N CYS A 158 -12.76 19.96 -4.42
CA CYS A 158 -11.70 20.74 -3.75
C CYS A 158 -10.64 19.83 -3.11
N PHE A 159 -9.37 20.17 -3.31
CA PHE A 159 -8.27 19.48 -2.61
C PHE A 159 -8.33 19.80 -1.11
N THR A 160 -8.54 18.78 -0.31
CA THR A 160 -8.55 18.88 1.15
C THR A 160 -7.66 17.80 1.74
N LYS A 161 -7.15 18.06 2.94
CA LYS A 161 -6.49 17.08 3.77
C LYS A 161 -7.33 16.90 5.02
N ASP A 162 -7.69 15.66 5.32
CA ASP A 162 -8.37 15.28 6.55
C ASP A 162 -7.53 14.27 7.31
N THR A 163 -7.31 14.49 8.60
CA THR A 163 -6.68 13.50 9.48
C THR A 163 -7.79 12.69 10.14
N VAL A 164 -7.94 11.45 9.73
CA VAL A 164 -9.09 10.61 10.08
C VAL A 164 -8.93 9.90 11.42
N CYS A 165 -7.69 9.64 11.82
CA CYS A 165 -7.37 9.05 13.12
C CYS A 165 -6.17 9.79 13.71
N PRO A 166 -6.37 10.89 14.43
CA PRO A 166 -5.34 11.47 15.26
C PRO A 166 -5.26 10.63 16.54
N ASN A 167 -4.41 9.61 16.55
CA ASN A 167 -4.40 8.70 17.70
C ASN A 167 -3.37 9.11 18.76
N ASP A 168 -2.27 9.63 18.32
CA ASP A 168 -1.16 10.16 19.11
C ASP A 168 -0.11 10.77 18.15
N ASP A 169 1.00 11.25 18.67
CA ASP A 169 2.08 11.83 17.87
C ASP A 169 2.88 10.78 17.05
N THR A 170 2.55 9.50 17.21
CA THR A 170 3.30 8.40 16.59
C THR A 170 2.59 7.71 15.44
N HIS A 171 1.26 7.86 15.33
CA HIS A 171 0.44 7.18 14.32
C HIS A 171 -0.67 8.09 13.80
N THR A 172 -0.73 8.31 12.51
CA THR A 172 -1.80 9.09 11.89
C THR A 172 -2.26 8.47 10.57
N ILE A 173 -3.51 8.76 10.21
CA ILE A 173 -4.06 8.47 8.88
C ILE A 173 -4.46 9.81 8.27
N ASP A 174 -3.74 10.23 7.25
CA ASP A 174 -4.02 11.43 6.48
C ASP A 174 -4.68 11.07 5.15
N VAL A 175 -5.86 11.59 4.90
CA VAL A 175 -6.62 11.40 3.67
C VAL A 175 -6.56 12.67 2.84
N TYR A 176 -6.01 12.57 1.63
CA TYR A 176 -5.93 13.67 0.68
C TYR A 176 -6.98 13.46 -0.40
N ASN A 177 -8.02 14.26 -0.38
CA ASN A 177 -9.10 14.24 -1.34
C ASN A 177 -8.73 15.03 -2.61
N ASN A 178 -9.38 14.71 -3.73
CA ASN A 178 -9.26 15.43 -5.00
C ASN A 178 -7.89 15.40 -5.67
N VAL A 179 -7.23 14.29 -5.57
CA VAL A 179 -6.01 14.04 -6.32
C VAL A 179 -6.38 13.59 -7.73
N SER A 180 -6.41 14.51 -8.71
CA SER A 180 -6.59 14.11 -10.10
C SER A 180 -5.40 13.25 -10.57
N CYS A 181 -5.65 12.28 -11.45
CA CYS A 181 -4.60 11.41 -11.98
C CYS A 181 -3.45 12.21 -12.61
N SER A 182 -3.73 13.31 -13.30
CA SER A 182 -2.73 14.19 -13.90
C SER A 182 -1.86 14.94 -12.87
N LYS A 183 -2.29 15.06 -11.62
CA LYS A 183 -1.57 15.73 -10.53
C LYS A 183 -1.10 14.79 -9.44
N PHE A 184 -1.33 13.51 -9.58
CA PHE A 184 -0.98 12.52 -8.56
C PHE A 184 0.48 12.62 -8.13
N GLU A 185 1.38 12.60 -9.10
CA GLU A 185 2.83 12.63 -8.85
C GLU A 185 3.27 13.93 -8.17
N GLU A 186 2.80 15.08 -8.65
CA GLU A 186 3.09 16.39 -8.05
C GLU A 186 2.60 16.47 -6.60
N ARG A 187 1.37 16.00 -6.37
CA ARG A 187 0.79 16.01 -5.01
C ARG A 187 1.53 15.09 -4.08
N LEU A 188 1.80 13.87 -4.52
CA LEU A 188 2.55 12.91 -3.71
C LEU A 188 3.96 13.41 -3.40
N LEU A 189 4.65 14.05 -4.36
CA LEU A 189 5.96 14.61 -4.14
C LEU A 189 5.95 15.69 -3.04
N ASN A 190 4.98 16.59 -3.07
CA ASN A 190 4.84 17.64 -2.06
C ASN A 190 4.58 17.06 -0.66
N ILE A 191 3.72 16.03 -0.57
CA ILE A 191 3.44 15.34 0.68
C ILE A 191 4.72 14.67 1.22
N VAL A 192 5.41 13.89 0.39
CA VAL A 192 6.61 13.18 0.78
C VAL A 192 7.73 14.13 1.23
N ILE A 193 7.92 15.27 0.55
CA ILE A 193 8.90 16.29 0.96
C ILE A 193 8.54 16.85 2.35
N THR A 194 7.26 17.09 2.61
CA THR A 194 6.80 17.58 3.92
C THR A 194 7.10 16.55 5.00
N GLU A 195 6.72 15.29 4.79
CA GLU A 195 6.98 14.21 5.74
C GLU A 195 8.48 13.99 6.02
N ILE A 196 9.32 14.07 4.99
CA ILE A 196 10.78 13.99 5.18
C ILE A 196 11.27 15.12 6.08
N ARG A 197 10.78 16.35 5.89
CA ARG A 197 11.21 17.51 6.69
C ARG A 197 10.75 17.44 8.16
N GLU A 198 9.58 16.88 8.40
CA GLU A 198 9.02 16.74 9.74
C GLU A 198 9.72 15.63 10.56
N HIS A 199 10.32 14.65 9.88
CA HIS A 199 10.93 13.47 10.52
C HIS A 199 12.45 13.34 10.25
N SER A 200 13.13 14.39 9.78
CA SER A 200 14.58 14.50 9.67
C SER A 200 15.13 15.27 10.85
#